data_aa16edf79f73fb6a2721d7f225efb05f
#
_entry.id   aa16edf79f73fb6a2721d7f225efb05f
#
_cell.length_a   1.000
_cell.length_b   1.000
_cell.length_c   1.000
_cell.angle_alpha   90.00
_cell.angle_beta   90.00
_cell.angle_gamma   90.00
#
_symmetry.space_group_name_H-M   'P 1'
#
loop_
_entity.id
_entity.type
_entity.pdbx_description
1 polymer ?
#
loop_
_entity_poly.entity_id
_entity_poly.type
_entity_poly.pdbx_seq_one_letter_code
_entity_poly.pdbx_strand_id
1 'polypeptide(L)'
;MSRKLPFIVLFLCAVFCASAQGKKDRVAIGFNYGFGNEFKNRNYTFTNHFYKTQLYYQIKETKHFRYEILIQPEINFATHELLNFYFVKPETPDYIGKREEYTKLKDIHEYVLNFGFLVRKPIGKTFSIYVLGSIGPMITDTETERMSDGFAFADVLALGVSAKVNQFRFDIRASVRHVSNAGLNSENAGYNTKNFEIGVSIAYK
;
A
#
# COMPACT_ATOMS: atom_id res chain seq x y z
N MET A 1 5.33 20.14 -21.34
CA MET A 1 4.79 19.63 -20.05
C MET A 1 3.73 20.58 -19.52
N SER A 2 2.50 20.11 -19.39
CA SER A 2 1.30 20.94 -19.18
C SER A 2 1.29 21.61 -17.78
N ARG A 3 1.23 22.95 -17.74
CA ARG A 3 1.06 23.77 -16.52
C ARG A 3 -0.27 23.56 -15.78
N LYS A 4 -1.11 22.60 -16.20
CA LYS A 4 -2.46 22.36 -15.64
C LYS A 4 -2.48 21.42 -14.43
N LEU A 5 -1.42 20.62 -14.21
CA LEU A 5 -1.35 19.64 -13.12
C LEU A 5 -1.43 20.28 -11.71
N PRO A 6 -0.69 21.39 -11.41
CA PRO A 6 -0.78 22.01 -10.07
C PRO A 6 -2.16 22.60 -9.77
N PHE A 7 -2.90 23.08 -10.79
CA PHE A 7 -4.26 23.61 -10.58
C PHE A 7 -5.27 22.51 -10.25
N ILE A 8 -5.14 21.31 -10.82
CA ILE A 8 -6.02 20.17 -10.52
C ILE A 8 -5.80 19.68 -9.09
N VAL A 9 -4.55 19.59 -8.64
CA VAL A 9 -4.21 19.23 -7.26
C VAL A 9 -4.71 20.28 -6.27
N LEU A 10 -4.53 21.56 -6.57
CA LEU A 10 -5.02 22.66 -5.73
C LEU A 10 -6.56 22.70 -5.67
N PHE A 11 -7.24 22.43 -6.78
CA PHE A 11 -8.71 22.37 -6.85
C PHE A 11 -9.26 21.17 -6.06
N LEU A 12 -8.64 19.99 -6.17
CA LEU A 12 -8.99 18.82 -5.36
C LEU A 12 -8.79 19.12 -3.86
N CYS A 13 -7.68 19.72 -3.45
CA CYS A 13 -7.47 20.13 -2.06
C CYS A 13 -8.51 21.16 -1.59
N ALA A 14 -8.89 22.13 -2.42
CA ALA A 14 -9.91 23.14 -2.09
C ALA A 14 -11.31 22.52 -1.93
N VAL A 15 -11.70 21.56 -2.78
CA VAL A 15 -12.98 20.86 -2.69
C VAL A 15 -13.05 20.02 -1.41
N PHE A 16 -11.96 19.37 -1.01
CA PHE A 16 -11.89 18.64 0.27
C PHE A 16 -11.98 19.56 1.47
N CYS A 17 -11.35 20.76 1.43
CA CYS A 17 -11.45 21.75 2.50
C CYS A 17 -12.86 22.35 2.63
N ALA A 18 -13.57 22.58 1.52
CA ALA A 18 -14.91 23.15 1.54
C ALA A 18 -15.96 22.17 2.13
N SER A 19 -15.78 20.86 1.95
CA SER A 19 -16.68 19.84 2.49
C SER A 19 -16.49 19.59 4.00
N ALA A 20 -15.39 20.06 4.58
CA ALA A 20 -15.04 19.86 5.99
C ALA A 20 -15.79 20.76 6.97
N GLN A 21 -16.51 21.79 6.49
CA GLN A 21 -17.19 22.80 7.35
C GLN A 21 -18.43 22.30 8.11
N GLY A 22 -18.84 21.05 7.91
CA GLY A 22 -20.16 20.59 8.44
C GLY A 22 -20.16 19.66 9.67
N LYS A 23 -19.07 18.95 10.01
CA LYS A 23 -19.00 18.05 11.18
C LYS A 23 -17.55 17.84 11.63
N LYS A 24 -17.26 18.38 12.82
CA LYS A 24 -15.98 18.16 13.54
C LYS A 24 -15.65 16.66 13.65
N ASP A 25 -14.39 16.30 13.45
CA ASP A 25 -13.79 14.97 13.69
C ASP A 25 -14.00 13.88 12.62
N ARG A 26 -14.46 14.22 11.40
CA ARG A 26 -14.61 13.21 10.34
C ARG A 26 -13.34 12.94 9.52
N VAL A 27 -12.42 13.87 9.52
CA VAL A 27 -11.17 13.79 8.77
C VAL A 27 -10.01 13.55 9.71
N ALA A 28 -9.11 12.65 9.36
CA ALA A 28 -7.83 12.50 10.03
C ALA A 28 -6.72 12.34 9.00
N ILE A 29 -5.54 12.83 9.34
CA ILE A 29 -4.33 12.65 8.55
C ILE A 29 -3.38 11.78 9.37
N GLY A 30 -2.74 10.81 8.71
CA GLY A 30 -1.80 9.89 9.34
C GLY A 30 -0.57 9.64 8.52
N PHE A 31 0.40 9.05 9.18
CA PHE A 31 1.63 8.58 8.57
C PHE A 31 1.95 7.19 9.12
N ASN A 32 2.32 6.27 8.22
CA ASN A 32 2.75 4.92 8.57
C ASN A 32 4.12 4.63 7.97
N TYR A 33 4.91 3.90 8.74
CA TYR A 33 6.07 3.17 8.28
C TYR A 33 5.77 1.68 8.36
N GLY A 34 6.16 0.93 7.33
CA GLY A 34 6.00 -0.51 7.32
C GLY A 34 7.20 -1.21 6.72
N PHE A 35 7.33 -2.48 7.03
CA PHE A 35 8.35 -3.36 6.49
C PHE A 35 7.81 -4.79 6.39
N GLY A 36 8.39 -5.57 5.50
CA GLY A 36 7.95 -6.94 5.28
C GLY A 36 8.85 -7.73 4.38
N ASN A 37 8.38 -8.92 4.07
CA ASN A 37 9.04 -9.82 3.14
C ASN A 37 8.00 -10.75 2.48
N GLU A 38 8.45 -11.52 1.49
CA GLU A 38 7.65 -12.52 0.80
C GLU A 38 7.14 -13.61 1.75
N PHE A 39 6.10 -14.31 1.33
CA PHE A 39 5.74 -15.57 1.96
C PHE A 39 6.81 -16.63 1.65
N LYS A 40 7.08 -17.52 2.62
CA LYS A 40 8.09 -18.57 2.48
C LYS A 40 7.93 -19.32 1.15
N ASN A 41 8.95 -19.21 0.30
CA ASN A 41 9.07 -19.92 -0.97
C ASN A 41 10.54 -20.25 -1.26
N ARG A 42 10.82 -20.92 -2.39
CA ARG A 42 12.17 -21.31 -2.82
C ARG A 42 12.59 -20.69 -4.14
N ASN A 43 11.75 -19.84 -4.72
CA ASN A 43 11.96 -19.34 -6.07
C ASN A 43 12.63 -17.98 -6.09
N TYR A 44 12.34 -17.13 -5.09
CA TYR A 44 12.85 -15.76 -5.04
C TYR A 44 12.89 -15.24 -3.61
N THR A 45 13.62 -14.17 -3.40
CA THR A 45 13.53 -13.32 -2.21
C THR A 45 12.86 -12.00 -2.56
N PHE A 46 12.13 -11.42 -1.62
CA PHE A 46 11.57 -10.08 -1.71
C PHE A 46 11.45 -9.49 -0.31
N THR A 47 12.24 -8.47 -0.03
CA THR A 47 12.14 -7.72 1.21
C THR A 47 11.79 -6.27 0.91
N ASN A 48 10.99 -5.65 1.77
CA ASN A 48 10.55 -4.28 1.53
C ASN A 48 10.41 -3.46 2.80
N HIS A 49 10.50 -2.15 2.66
CA HIS A 49 10.05 -1.17 3.61
C HIS A 49 9.37 -0.01 2.88
N PHE A 50 8.39 0.60 3.51
CA PHE A 50 7.58 1.62 2.85
C PHE A 50 7.12 2.72 3.81
N TYR A 51 6.85 3.86 3.20
CA TYR A 51 6.28 5.04 3.84
C TYR A 51 4.94 5.36 3.21
N LYS A 52 3.95 5.66 4.04
CA LYS A 52 2.58 5.84 3.62
C LYS A 52 1.95 7.01 4.35
N THR A 53 1.49 8.02 3.62
CA THR A 53 0.57 9.01 4.18
C THR A 53 -0.86 8.49 4.09
N GLN A 54 -1.73 8.93 5.00
CA GLN A 54 -3.10 8.42 5.06
C GLN A 54 -4.06 9.58 5.30
N LEU A 55 -5.02 9.73 4.41
CA LEU A 55 -6.16 10.60 4.62
C LEU A 55 -7.36 9.74 4.94
N TYR A 56 -7.87 9.85 6.15
CA TYR A 56 -9.07 9.14 6.61
C TYR A 56 -10.30 10.04 6.47
N TYR A 57 -11.39 9.46 6.01
CA TYR A 57 -12.69 10.09 6.06
C TYR A 57 -13.71 9.15 6.69
N GLN A 58 -14.31 9.55 7.82
CA GLN A 58 -15.33 8.77 8.50
C GLN A 58 -16.67 8.94 7.77
N ILE A 59 -17.14 7.85 7.15
CA ILE A 59 -18.43 7.80 6.44
C ILE A 59 -19.57 7.69 7.42
N LYS A 60 -19.47 6.73 8.37
CA LYS A 60 -20.54 6.37 9.28
C LYS A 60 -19.97 5.93 10.63
N GLU A 61 -20.71 6.24 11.68
CA GLU A 61 -20.49 5.70 13.02
C GLU A 61 -21.79 5.12 13.55
N THR A 62 -21.71 3.93 14.12
CA THR A 62 -22.79 3.23 14.80
C THR A 62 -22.40 3.03 16.27
N LYS A 63 -23.29 2.44 17.07
CA LYS A 63 -23.02 2.12 18.47
C LYS A 63 -21.76 1.24 18.65
N HIS A 64 -21.45 0.38 17.66
CA HIS A 64 -20.41 -0.63 17.78
C HIS A 64 -19.27 -0.48 16.77
N PHE A 65 -19.48 0.20 15.64
CA PHE A 65 -18.54 0.26 14.54
C PHE A 65 -18.42 1.67 13.96
N ARG A 66 -17.21 1.98 13.48
CA ARG A 66 -16.89 3.15 12.68
C ARG A 66 -16.41 2.68 11.31
N TYR A 67 -16.94 3.31 10.26
CA TYR A 67 -16.63 3.02 8.86
C TYR A 67 -15.88 4.20 8.27
N GLU A 68 -14.68 3.93 7.76
CA GLU A 68 -13.76 4.94 7.25
C GLU A 68 -13.33 4.59 5.83
N ILE A 69 -13.23 5.56 4.93
CA ILE A 69 -12.51 5.43 3.66
C ILE A 69 -11.15 6.09 3.80
N LEU A 70 -10.18 5.58 3.05
CA LEU A 70 -8.80 6.03 3.11
C LEU A 70 -8.26 6.28 1.70
N ILE A 71 -7.47 7.34 1.57
CA ILE A 71 -6.57 7.56 0.44
C ILE A 71 -5.16 7.50 1.00
N GLN A 72 -4.30 6.65 0.42
CA GLN A 72 -3.00 6.32 0.98
C GLN A 72 -1.92 6.35 -0.11
N PRO A 73 -1.33 7.53 -0.41
CA PRO A 73 -0.09 7.60 -1.16
C PRO A 73 1.02 6.84 -0.43
N GLU A 74 1.73 5.97 -1.14
CA GLU A 74 2.77 5.10 -0.60
C GLU A 74 3.98 5.09 -1.52
N ILE A 75 5.17 5.09 -0.92
CA ILE A 75 6.43 4.80 -1.60
C ILE A 75 7.00 3.55 -0.92
N ASN A 76 7.24 2.51 -1.71
CA ASN A 76 7.82 1.25 -1.28
C ASN A 76 9.20 1.07 -1.89
N PHE A 77 10.16 0.69 -1.06
CA PHE A 77 11.53 0.34 -1.43
C PHE A 77 11.70 -1.15 -1.17
N ALA A 78 12.03 -1.89 -2.21
CA ALA A 78 12.18 -3.33 -2.10
C ALA A 78 13.49 -3.81 -2.69
N THR A 79 13.93 -4.98 -2.26
CA THR A 79 15.01 -5.74 -2.89
C THR A 79 14.49 -7.09 -3.32
N HIS A 80 14.91 -7.56 -4.48
CA HIS A 80 14.46 -8.79 -5.09
C HIS A 80 15.60 -9.54 -5.77
N GLU A 81 15.57 -10.88 -5.68
CA GLU A 81 16.51 -11.77 -6.34
C GLU A 81 15.82 -13.09 -6.69
N LEU A 82 15.96 -13.54 -7.92
CA LEU A 82 15.53 -14.88 -8.35
C LEU A 82 16.48 -15.95 -7.81
N LEU A 83 16.00 -16.88 -6.99
CA LEU A 83 16.78 -17.99 -6.44
C LEU A 83 16.72 -19.23 -7.34
N ASN A 84 15.59 -19.48 -7.97
CA ASN A 84 15.35 -20.62 -8.84
C ASN A 84 15.38 -20.19 -10.31
N PHE A 85 16.55 -20.23 -10.94
CA PHE A 85 16.70 -19.81 -12.33
C PHE A 85 15.90 -20.66 -13.33
N TYR A 86 15.43 -21.86 -12.96
CA TYR A 86 14.51 -22.67 -13.77
C TYR A 86 13.10 -22.08 -13.87
N PHE A 87 12.78 -21.07 -13.06
CA PHE A 87 11.56 -20.33 -13.20
C PHE A 87 11.46 -19.64 -14.59
N VAL A 88 12.60 -19.18 -15.11
CA VAL A 88 12.72 -18.69 -16.49
C VAL A 88 12.94 -19.91 -17.40
N LYS A 89 11.92 -20.27 -18.16
CA LYS A 89 11.91 -21.48 -19.00
C LYS A 89 12.78 -21.30 -20.26
N PRO A 90 13.34 -22.41 -20.81
CA PRO A 90 14.14 -22.35 -22.06
C PRO A 90 13.39 -21.81 -23.28
N GLU A 91 12.03 -21.88 -23.28
CA GLU A 91 11.17 -21.36 -24.33
C GLU A 91 11.05 -19.84 -24.31
N THR A 92 11.47 -19.18 -23.21
CA THR A 92 11.48 -17.72 -23.08
C THR A 92 12.56 -17.12 -24.00
N PRO A 93 12.23 -16.12 -24.83
CA PRO A 93 13.25 -15.45 -25.62
C PRO A 93 14.37 -14.92 -24.72
N ASP A 94 15.62 -15.17 -25.13
CA ASP A 94 16.84 -14.80 -24.38
C ASP A 94 16.86 -15.33 -22.93
N TYR A 95 16.39 -16.57 -22.72
CA TYR A 95 16.28 -17.13 -21.37
C TYR A 95 17.62 -17.18 -20.61
N ILE A 96 18.75 -17.30 -21.31
CA ILE A 96 20.07 -17.32 -20.69
C ILE A 96 20.39 -15.95 -20.11
N GLY A 97 20.26 -14.89 -20.90
CA GLY A 97 20.45 -13.50 -20.46
C GLY A 97 19.50 -13.11 -19.34
N LYS A 98 18.21 -13.46 -19.48
CA LYS A 98 17.21 -13.22 -18.43
C LYS A 98 17.52 -13.96 -17.13
N ARG A 99 17.98 -15.19 -17.16
CA ARG A 99 18.43 -15.92 -15.97
C ARG A 99 19.58 -15.23 -15.28
N GLU A 100 20.59 -14.81 -16.05
CA GLU A 100 21.75 -14.09 -15.53
C GLU A 100 21.34 -12.74 -14.93
N GLU A 101 20.40 -12.05 -15.53
CA GLU A 101 19.92 -10.77 -15.08
C GLU A 101 19.07 -10.88 -13.80
N TYR A 102 18.09 -11.80 -13.76
CA TYR A 102 17.14 -11.89 -12.65
C TYR A 102 17.72 -12.54 -11.39
N THR A 103 18.83 -13.29 -11.51
CA THR A 103 19.58 -13.82 -10.36
C THR A 103 20.48 -12.77 -9.69
N LYS A 104 20.57 -11.55 -10.23
CA LYS A 104 21.24 -10.44 -9.55
C LYS A 104 20.26 -9.79 -8.57
N LEU A 105 20.77 -9.39 -7.41
CA LEU A 105 19.98 -8.59 -6.47
C LEU A 105 19.60 -7.27 -7.13
N LYS A 106 18.30 -6.97 -7.13
CA LYS A 106 17.72 -5.74 -7.72
C LYS A 106 17.08 -4.89 -6.64
N ASP A 107 17.27 -3.59 -6.73
CA ASP A 107 16.52 -2.59 -5.99
C ASP A 107 15.28 -2.21 -6.81
N ILE A 108 14.13 -2.12 -6.15
CA ILE A 108 12.84 -1.82 -6.76
C ILE A 108 12.19 -0.66 -6.02
N HIS A 109 11.70 0.32 -6.77
CA HIS A 109 10.87 1.39 -6.23
C HIS A 109 9.44 1.27 -6.76
N GLU A 110 8.50 1.33 -5.86
CA GLU A 110 7.08 1.28 -6.19
C GLU A 110 6.37 2.50 -5.63
N TYR A 111 5.56 3.13 -6.48
CA TYR A 111 4.74 4.29 -6.15
C TYR A 111 3.28 3.88 -6.24
N VAL A 112 2.58 3.92 -5.12
CA VAL A 112 1.22 3.38 -5.02
C VAL A 112 0.25 4.46 -4.54
N LEU A 113 -0.95 4.49 -5.10
CA LEU A 113 -2.06 5.29 -4.58
C LEU A 113 -3.19 4.35 -4.14
N ASN A 114 -3.16 3.91 -2.89
CA ASN A 114 -4.15 3.00 -2.35
C ASN A 114 -5.46 3.72 -1.99
N PHE A 115 -6.58 3.09 -2.33
CA PHE A 115 -7.94 3.45 -1.88
C PHE A 115 -8.42 2.35 -0.95
N GLY A 116 -8.72 2.70 0.29
CA GLY A 116 -9.03 1.75 1.35
C GLY A 116 -10.39 1.94 1.96
N PHE A 117 -10.94 0.83 2.45
CA PHE A 117 -12.12 0.81 3.33
C PHE A 117 -11.74 0.13 4.64
N LEU A 118 -12.05 0.81 5.76
CA LEU A 118 -11.69 0.37 7.09
C LEU A 118 -12.93 0.28 7.97
N VAL A 119 -13.08 -0.86 8.63
CA VAL A 119 -14.09 -1.09 9.66
C VAL A 119 -13.40 -1.18 11.00
N ARG A 120 -13.69 -0.23 11.88
CA ARG A 120 -13.10 -0.10 13.20
C ARG A 120 -14.12 -0.41 14.28
N LYS A 121 -13.76 -1.26 15.23
CA LYS A 121 -14.54 -1.54 16.44
C LYS A 121 -13.86 -0.89 17.64
N PRO A 122 -14.42 0.17 18.23
CA PRO A 122 -13.92 0.73 19.49
C PRO A 122 -14.02 -0.27 20.64
N ILE A 123 -12.99 -0.30 21.49
CA ILE A 123 -12.92 -1.08 22.72
C ILE A 123 -12.68 -0.08 23.87
N GLY A 124 -13.76 0.29 24.54
CA GLY A 124 -13.73 1.38 25.51
C GLY A 124 -13.47 2.74 24.84
N LYS A 125 -12.80 3.66 25.56
CA LYS A 125 -12.56 5.04 25.09
C LYS A 125 -11.19 5.20 24.39
N THR A 126 -10.26 4.29 24.63
CA THR A 126 -8.85 4.42 24.24
C THR A 126 -8.48 3.50 23.08
N PHE A 127 -8.89 2.24 23.13
CA PHE A 127 -8.46 1.23 22.19
C PHE A 127 -9.48 0.97 21.08
N SER A 128 -9.02 0.48 19.96
CA SER A 128 -9.86 -0.10 18.92
C SER A 128 -9.10 -1.16 18.12
N ILE A 129 -9.86 -2.10 17.55
CA ILE A 129 -9.38 -3.06 16.56
C ILE A 129 -10.03 -2.74 15.22
N TYR A 130 -9.38 -3.08 14.13
CA TYR A 130 -9.91 -2.81 12.80
C TYR A 130 -9.43 -3.79 11.73
N VAL A 131 -10.24 -3.87 10.69
CA VAL A 131 -9.90 -4.52 9.42
C VAL A 131 -9.81 -3.43 8.36
N LEU A 132 -8.82 -3.49 7.50
CA LEU A 132 -8.64 -2.60 6.36
C LEU A 132 -8.46 -3.45 5.10
N GLY A 133 -9.26 -3.19 4.08
CA GLY A 133 -9.00 -3.63 2.71
C GLY A 133 -8.68 -2.43 1.84
N SER A 134 -7.67 -2.54 0.97
CA SER A 134 -7.37 -1.50 -0.01
C SER A 134 -6.88 -2.08 -1.32
N ILE A 135 -7.11 -1.33 -2.38
CA ILE A 135 -6.60 -1.57 -3.73
C ILE A 135 -6.02 -0.27 -4.26
N GLY A 136 -4.93 -0.34 -5.00
CA GLY A 136 -4.32 0.85 -5.56
C GLY A 136 -3.59 0.61 -6.87
N PRO A 137 -3.77 1.50 -7.87
CA PRO A 137 -2.86 1.59 -8.98
C PRO A 137 -1.45 1.90 -8.47
N MET A 138 -0.46 1.29 -9.12
CA MET A 138 0.94 1.50 -8.80
C MET A 138 1.80 1.55 -10.06
N ILE A 139 2.99 2.10 -9.91
CA ILE A 139 4.05 2.06 -10.90
C ILE A 139 5.29 1.46 -10.22
N THR A 140 5.90 0.47 -10.86
CA THR A 140 7.20 -0.08 -10.49
C THR A 140 8.24 0.30 -11.53
N ASP A 141 9.46 0.58 -11.10
CA ASP A 141 10.56 1.02 -11.95
C ASP A 141 11.45 -0.12 -12.46
N THR A 142 11.20 -1.34 -12.02
CA THR A 142 12.13 -2.46 -12.24
C THR A 142 11.39 -3.72 -12.69
N GLU A 143 11.83 -4.29 -13.83
CA GLU A 143 11.37 -5.59 -14.31
C GLU A 143 12.01 -6.73 -13.50
N THR A 144 11.20 -7.74 -13.22
CA THR A 144 11.61 -9.01 -12.59
C THR A 144 11.06 -10.19 -13.40
N GLU A 145 11.49 -11.40 -13.10
CA GLU A 145 10.92 -12.62 -13.70
C GLU A 145 9.43 -12.82 -13.37
N ARG A 146 8.90 -12.06 -12.43
CA ARG A 146 7.54 -12.18 -11.94
C ARG A 146 6.62 -11.09 -12.44
N MET A 147 7.17 -9.95 -12.80
CA MET A 147 6.38 -8.78 -13.19
C MET A 147 7.20 -7.82 -14.05
N SER A 148 6.61 -7.35 -15.14
CA SER A 148 7.17 -6.27 -15.96
C SER A 148 7.20 -4.97 -15.16
N ASP A 149 8.13 -4.09 -15.49
CA ASP A 149 8.11 -2.70 -15.02
C ASP A 149 6.86 -1.94 -15.52
N GLY A 150 6.62 -0.77 -14.94
CA GLY A 150 5.50 0.10 -15.29
C GLY A 150 4.26 -0.12 -14.44
N PHE A 151 3.09 -0.16 -15.07
CA PHE A 151 1.80 -0.12 -14.37
C PHE A 151 1.38 -1.48 -13.80
N ALA A 152 0.94 -1.46 -12.54
CA ALA A 152 0.43 -2.62 -11.82
C ALA A 152 -0.62 -2.20 -10.77
N PHE A 153 -1.06 -3.15 -9.95
CA PHE A 153 -1.97 -2.95 -8.83
C PHE A 153 -1.40 -3.57 -7.56
N ALA A 154 -1.69 -2.94 -6.43
CA ALA A 154 -1.40 -3.46 -5.10
C ALA A 154 -2.70 -3.63 -4.32
N ASP A 155 -2.99 -4.87 -3.92
CA ASP A 155 -4.13 -5.21 -3.07
C ASP A 155 -3.63 -5.49 -1.66
N VAL A 156 -4.25 -4.90 -0.65
CA VAL A 156 -3.84 -5.06 0.76
C VAL A 156 -5.02 -5.45 1.61
N LEU A 157 -4.82 -6.47 2.44
CA LEU A 157 -5.71 -6.80 3.55
C LEU A 157 -4.92 -6.68 4.86
N ALA A 158 -5.44 -5.93 5.82
CA ALA A 158 -4.77 -5.69 7.08
C ALA A 158 -5.69 -5.84 8.29
N LEU A 159 -5.11 -6.32 9.39
CA LEU A 159 -5.69 -6.33 10.72
C LEU A 159 -4.84 -5.44 11.63
N GLY A 160 -5.49 -4.57 12.40
CA GLY A 160 -4.76 -3.64 13.25
C GLY A 160 -5.44 -3.36 14.57
N VAL A 161 -4.63 -2.82 15.45
CA VAL A 161 -5.05 -2.25 16.73
C VAL A 161 -4.62 -0.79 16.78
N SER A 162 -5.40 0.04 17.46
CA SER A 162 -5.02 1.42 17.68
C SER A 162 -5.33 1.89 19.09
N ALA A 163 -4.52 2.83 19.57
CA ALA A 163 -4.70 3.51 20.84
C ALA A 163 -4.85 5.02 20.62
N LYS A 164 -5.96 5.60 21.12
CA LYS A 164 -6.20 7.04 21.06
C LYS A 164 -5.70 7.70 22.34
N VAL A 165 -4.80 8.69 22.18
CA VAL A 165 -4.27 9.53 23.27
C VAL A 165 -4.49 10.99 22.87
N ASN A 166 -5.42 11.66 23.50
CA ASN A 166 -5.86 13.01 23.14
C ASN A 166 -6.35 13.07 21.67
N GLN A 167 -5.68 13.87 20.84
CA GLN A 167 -5.98 14.04 19.41
C GLN A 167 -5.22 13.04 18.53
N PHE A 168 -4.22 12.35 19.09
CA PHE A 168 -3.40 11.36 18.37
C PHE A 168 -4.01 9.97 18.46
N ARG A 169 -3.83 9.21 17.40
CA ARG A 169 -4.12 7.78 17.35
C ARG A 169 -2.88 7.07 16.85
N PHE A 170 -2.36 6.16 17.66
CA PHE A 170 -1.24 5.29 17.33
C PHE A 170 -1.78 3.98 16.81
N ASP A 171 -1.24 3.49 15.72
CA ASP A 171 -1.69 2.29 15.03
C ASP A 171 -0.55 1.28 14.91
N ILE A 172 -0.89 0.00 15.12
CA ILE A 172 -0.05 -1.15 14.80
C ILE A 172 -0.90 -2.10 13.98
N ARG A 173 -0.38 -2.58 12.83
CA ARG A 173 -1.11 -3.53 11.99
C ARG A 173 -0.20 -4.52 11.30
N ALA A 174 -0.73 -5.73 11.08
CA ALA A 174 -0.18 -6.73 10.20
C ALA A 174 -1.00 -6.73 8.90
N SER A 175 -0.33 -6.88 7.76
CA SER A 175 -0.98 -6.91 6.46
C SER A 175 -0.40 -7.98 5.55
N VAL A 176 -1.22 -8.44 4.61
CA VAL A 176 -0.81 -9.16 3.42
C VAL A 176 -1.01 -8.26 2.22
N ARG A 177 -0.05 -8.25 1.31
CA ARG A 177 -0.09 -7.45 0.09
C ARG A 177 0.13 -8.36 -1.10
N HIS A 178 -0.75 -8.28 -2.08
CA HIS A 178 -0.63 -8.88 -3.40
C HIS A 178 -0.31 -7.80 -4.43
N VAL A 179 0.64 -8.07 -5.32
CA VAL A 179 0.97 -7.18 -6.43
C VAL A 179 0.89 -7.97 -7.72
N SER A 180 0.21 -7.40 -8.72
CA SER A 180 0.10 -7.95 -10.06
C SER A 180 -0.23 -6.85 -11.08
N ASN A 181 0.09 -7.08 -12.34
CA ASN A 181 -0.29 -6.15 -13.42
C ASN A 181 -1.64 -6.48 -14.06
N ALA A 182 -2.46 -7.35 -13.43
CA ALA A 182 -3.78 -7.78 -13.92
C ALA A 182 -3.76 -8.36 -15.37
N GLY A 183 -2.62 -8.88 -15.84
CA GLY A 183 -2.47 -9.40 -17.19
C GLY A 183 -2.31 -8.34 -18.28
N LEU A 184 -2.00 -7.10 -17.91
CA LEU A 184 -1.76 -6.02 -18.88
C LEU A 184 -0.42 -6.17 -19.61
N ASN A 185 0.52 -6.91 -19.03
CA ASN A 185 1.83 -7.23 -19.61
C ASN A 185 2.08 -8.74 -19.54
N SER A 186 3.12 -9.22 -20.27
CA SER A 186 3.45 -10.65 -20.43
C SER A 186 3.83 -11.33 -19.11
N GLU A 187 4.69 -10.70 -18.32
CA GLU A 187 5.13 -11.20 -17.02
C GLU A 187 4.15 -10.75 -15.93
N ASN A 188 3.35 -11.69 -15.40
CA ASN A 188 2.33 -11.40 -14.38
C ASN A 188 2.20 -12.53 -13.35
N ALA A 189 3.31 -13.14 -12.94
CA ALA A 189 3.28 -14.09 -11.82
C ALA A 189 3.05 -13.38 -10.47
N GLY A 190 3.34 -12.09 -10.42
CA GLY A 190 3.14 -11.24 -9.26
C GLY A 190 3.92 -11.68 -8.02
N TYR A 191 3.73 -10.98 -6.92
CA TYR A 191 4.31 -11.38 -5.63
C TYR A 191 3.38 -11.05 -4.47
N ASN A 192 3.57 -11.80 -3.37
CA ASN A 192 2.82 -11.63 -2.15
C ASN A 192 3.79 -11.36 -1.00
N THR A 193 3.49 -10.35 -0.20
CA THR A 193 4.26 -10.02 1.00
C THR A 193 3.39 -10.03 2.23
N LYS A 194 4.02 -10.33 3.37
CA LYS A 194 3.47 -10.10 4.71
C LYS A 194 4.23 -8.93 5.32
N ASN A 195 3.49 -7.98 5.87
CA ASN A 195 4.07 -6.75 6.35
C ASN A 195 3.61 -6.44 7.77
N PHE A 196 4.43 -5.69 8.47
CA PHE A 196 4.13 -5.08 9.75
C PHE A 196 4.25 -3.56 9.62
N GLU A 197 3.27 -2.84 10.18
CA GLU A 197 3.21 -1.38 10.07
C GLU A 197 2.97 -0.74 11.43
N ILE A 198 3.62 0.39 11.65
CA ILE A 198 3.37 1.29 12.77
C ILE A 198 2.99 2.66 12.22
N GLY A 199 2.08 3.34 12.89
CA GLY A 199 1.61 4.62 12.41
C GLY A 199 1.06 5.52 13.49
N VAL A 200 0.91 6.78 13.11
CA VAL A 200 0.25 7.80 13.92
C VAL A 200 -0.69 8.60 13.05
N SER A 201 -1.86 8.94 13.57
CA SER A 201 -2.80 9.84 12.92
C SER A 201 -3.32 10.88 13.88
N ILE A 202 -3.72 12.03 13.34
CA ILE A 202 -4.31 13.14 14.07
C ILE A 202 -5.66 13.49 13.45
N ALA A 203 -6.70 13.58 14.28
CA ALA A 203 -8.00 14.04 13.82
C ALA A 203 -7.98 15.55 13.60
N TYR A 204 -8.47 15.99 12.45
CA TYR A 204 -8.67 17.41 12.14
C TYR A 204 -9.97 17.87 12.82
N LYS A 205 -9.85 18.91 13.67
CA LYS A 205 -10.98 19.52 14.40
C LYS A 205 -11.56 20.70 13.62
#